data_2ef090ccf6df151945a23ae572d2f67d
#
_entry.id   2ef090ccf6df151945a23ae572d2f67d
#
_cell.length_a   1.000
_cell.length_b   1.000
_cell.length_c   1.000
_cell.angle_alpha   90.00
_cell.angle_beta   90.00
_cell.angle_gamma   90.00
#
_symmetry.space_group_name_H-M   'P 1'
#
loop_
_entity.id
_entity.type
_entity.pdbx_description
1 polymer ?
#
loop_
_entity_poly.entity_id
_entity_poly.type
_entity_poly.pdbx_seq_one_letter_code
_entity_poly.pdbx_strand_id
1 'polypeptide(L)'
;MTLITFLYSRIIKLIVDSDNIFKGGNSMASSSIFIYELRSPAEINVESIYSRLKGYPEDKNTYFNLEMISANELLGEYVIVQNAQESYYNPEQRVFEYRIVPKANVISFSITDDFLEIWGNKTSANKLVFELSNLLAPISINSVEVTIDTLLEK
;
A
#
# COMPACT_ATOMS: atom_id res chain seq x y z
N MET A 1 -19.26 6.71 7.55
CA MET A 1 -18.28 7.72 7.05
C MET A 1 -18.57 8.02 5.59
N THR A 2 -18.57 9.28 5.22
CA THR A 2 -18.71 9.66 3.81
C THR A 2 -17.33 9.61 3.15
N LEU A 3 -17.32 9.42 1.82
CA LEU A 3 -16.07 9.43 1.05
C LEU A 3 -15.31 10.75 1.23
N ILE A 4 -16.02 11.86 1.23
CA ILE A 4 -15.40 13.19 1.38
C ILE A 4 -14.72 13.34 2.74
N THR A 5 -15.39 12.93 3.81
CA THR A 5 -14.80 12.97 5.15
C THR A 5 -13.53 12.11 5.22
N PHE A 6 -13.57 10.93 4.64
CA PHE A 6 -12.41 10.03 4.58
C PHE A 6 -11.25 10.70 3.82
N LEU A 7 -11.54 11.28 2.66
CA LEU A 7 -10.51 11.91 1.83
C LEU A 7 -9.88 13.12 2.51
N TYR A 8 -10.67 13.97 3.16
CA TYR A 8 -10.14 15.11 3.92
C TYR A 8 -9.20 14.64 5.03
N SER A 9 -9.61 13.63 5.77
CA SER A 9 -8.79 13.05 6.83
C SER A 9 -7.44 12.58 6.29
N ARG A 10 -7.43 11.91 5.14
CA ARG A 10 -6.19 11.41 4.53
C ARG A 10 -5.31 12.52 3.97
N ILE A 11 -5.90 13.54 3.38
CA ILE A 11 -5.16 14.69 2.86
C ILE A 11 -4.47 15.43 4.01
N ILE A 12 -5.17 15.68 5.12
CA ILE A 12 -4.59 16.33 6.30
C ILE A 12 -3.42 15.52 6.85
N LYS A 13 -3.58 14.21 6.95
CA LYS A 13 -2.52 13.32 7.42
C LYS A 13 -1.27 13.42 6.53
N LEU A 14 -1.46 13.44 5.21
CA LEU A 14 -0.37 13.57 4.24
C LEU A 14 0.39 14.88 4.40
N ILE A 15 -0.30 15.98 4.60
CA ILE A 15 0.32 17.29 4.79
C ILE A 15 1.18 17.28 6.06
N VAL A 16 0.67 16.73 7.14
CA VAL A 16 1.42 16.63 8.41
C VAL A 16 2.65 15.76 8.24
N ASP A 17 2.52 14.60 7.61
CA ASP A 17 3.63 13.67 7.39
C ASP A 17 4.70 14.29 6.48
N SER A 18 4.29 15.03 5.44
CA SER A 18 5.19 15.74 4.54
C SER A 18 6.02 16.80 5.26
N ASP A 19 5.38 17.56 6.16
CA ASP A 19 6.09 18.58 6.96
C ASP A 19 7.15 17.94 7.84
N ASN A 20 6.85 16.82 8.46
CA ASN A 20 7.81 16.09 9.29
C ASN A 20 9.00 15.57 8.47
N ILE A 21 8.74 15.10 7.27
CA ILE A 21 9.78 14.58 6.37
C ILE A 21 10.68 15.68 5.85
N PHE A 22 10.12 16.83 5.46
CA PHE A 22 10.90 17.99 5.04
C PHE A 22 11.85 18.47 6.14
N LYS A 23 11.43 18.42 7.38
CA LYS A 23 12.30 18.77 8.52
C LYS A 23 13.48 17.81 8.66
N GLY A 24 13.34 16.57 8.18
CA GLY A 24 14.42 15.60 8.16
C GLY A 24 15.42 15.75 7.02
N GLY A 25 15.19 16.68 6.10
CA GLY A 25 16.14 16.99 5.02
C GLY A 25 16.18 15.97 3.87
N ASN A 26 15.30 15.01 3.83
CA ASN A 26 15.24 14.05 2.75
C ASN A 26 14.23 14.49 1.69
N SER A 27 14.68 14.49 0.43
CA SER A 27 13.76 14.67 -0.68
C SER A 27 12.89 13.44 -0.79
N MET A 28 11.58 13.61 -0.67
CA MET A 28 10.68 12.52 -0.95
C MET A 28 10.45 12.37 -2.44
N ALA A 29 10.62 11.15 -2.93
CA ALA A 29 9.95 10.79 -4.14
C ALA A 29 8.45 10.98 -3.91
N SER A 30 7.77 11.67 -4.82
CA SER A 30 6.33 11.84 -4.72
C SER A 30 5.66 10.47 -4.65
N SER A 31 5.04 10.16 -3.52
CA SER A 31 4.21 8.99 -3.40
C SER A 31 2.77 9.39 -3.63
N SER A 32 2.08 8.60 -4.43
CA SER A 32 0.65 8.79 -4.68
C SER A 32 -0.14 7.90 -3.75
N ILE A 33 -1.37 8.32 -3.49
CA ILE A 33 -2.34 7.50 -2.78
C ILE A 33 -3.43 7.09 -3.75
N PHE A 34 -3.75 5.79 -3.75
CA PHE A 34 -4.83 5.24 -4.55
C PHE A 34 -5.92 4.76 -3.59
N ILE A 35 -7.15 5.22 -3.82
CA ILE A 35 -8.29 4.93 -2.96
C ILE A 35 -9.28 4.07 -3.72
N TYR A 36 -9.75 3.02 -3.07
CA TYR A 36 -10.68 2.06 -3.63
C TYR A 36 -11.85 1.89 -2.67
N GLU A 37 -13.04 1.78 -3.21
CA GLU A 37 -14.24 1.46 -2.44
C GLU A 37 -14.39 -0.05 -2.34
N LEU A 38 -14.69 -0.53 -1.14
CA LEU A 38 -14.94 -1.94 -0.89
C LEU A 38 -16.45 -2.18 -0.89
N ARG A 39 -16.88 -3.16 -1.66
CA ARG A 39 -18.29 -3.56 -1.72
C ARG A 39 -18.42 -5.06 -1.55
N SER A 40 -19.41 -5.46 -0.79
CA SER A 40 -19.68 -6.88 -0.54
C SER A 40 -21.18 -7.11 -0.44
N PRO A 41 -21.68 -8.29 -0.89
CA PRO A 41 -23.08 -8.66 -0.65
C PRO A 41 -23.40 -8.86 0.83
N ALA A 42 -22.38 -9.07 1.67
CA ALA A 42 -22.52 -9.17 3.12
C ALA A 42 -21.81 -7.99 3.78
N GLU A 43 -22.06 -7.80 5.08
CA GLU A 43 -21.38 -6.75 5.85
C GLU A 43 -19.86 -6.97 5.84
N ILE A 44 -19.11 -5.90 5.60
CA ILE A 44 -17.64 -5.94 5.62
C ILE A 44 -17.17 -5.77 7.05
N ASN A 45 -16.34 -6.71 7.49
CA ASN A 45 -15.77 -6.72 8.84
C ASN A 45 -14.24 -6.76 8.71
N VAL A 46 -13.58 -5.73 9.22
CA VAL A 46 -12.12 -5.58 9.12
C VAL A 46 -11.39 -6.71 9.85
N GLU A 47 -11.93 -7.19 10.97
CA GLU A 47 -11.34 -8.33 11.69
C GLU A 47 -11.35 -9.61 10.84
N SER A 48 -12.43 -9.83 10.09
CA SER A 48 -12.53 -10.95 9.17
C SER A 48 -11.50 -10.83 8.04
N ILE A 49 -11.33 -9.64 7.52
CA ILE A 49 -10.30 -9.36 6.50
C ILE A 49 -8.91 -9.65 7.07
N TYR A 50 -8.64 -9.16 8.28
CA TYR A 50 -7.37 -9.43 8.96
C TYR A 50 -7.09 -10.92 9.07
N SER A 51 -8.09 -11.70 9.51
CA SER A 51 -7.94 -13.14 9.65
C SER A 51 -7.67 -13.83 8.33
N ARG A 52 -8.33 -13.40 7.26
CA ARG A 52 -8.13 -13.95 5.93
C ARG A 52 -6.74 -13.65 5.38
N LEU A 53 -6.25 -12.43 5.56
CA LEU A 53 -4.92 -12.04 5.12
C LEU A 53 -3.83 -12.71 5.97
N LYS A 54 -4.08 -12.90 7.24
CA LYS A 54 -3.16 -13.61 8.14
C LYS A 54 -3.00 -15.07 7.75
N GLY A 55 -4.03 -15.66 7.14
CA GLY A 55 -3.99 -17.02 6.60
C GLY A 55 -3.28 -17.14 5.26
N TYR A 56 -2.79 -16.04 4.69
CA TYR A 56 -2.05 -16.07 3.43
C TYR A 56 -0.79 -16.93 3.59
N PRO A 57 -0.58 -17.90 2.67
CA PRO A 57 0.57 -18.78 2.76
C PRO A 57 1.87 -17.97 2.54
N GLU A 58 2.59 -17.75 3.62
CA GLU A 58 3.87 -17.07 3.56
C GLU A 58 4.89 -17.94 2.84
N ASP A 59 5.60 -17.35 1.90
CA ASP A 59 6.79 -17.95 1.37
C ASP A 59 7.93 -16.92 1.44
N LYS A 60 9.13 -17.32 1.03
CA LYS A 60 10.27 -16.42 1.10
C LYS A 60 10.21 -15.27 0.10
N ASN A 61 9.26 -15.28 -0.83
CA ASN A 61 9.15 -14.29 -1.88
C ASN A 61 7.99 -13.31 -1.67
N THR A 62 6.91 -13.73 -1.01
CA THR A 62 5.76 -12.86 -0.76
C THR A 62 5.17 -13.11 0.62
N TYR A 63 4.84 -12.03 1.31
CA TYR A 63 4.17 -12.13 2.61
C TYR A 63 3.51 -10.80 2.98
N PHE A 64 2.63 -10.85 3.97
CA PHE A 64 1.98 -9.67 4.54
C PHE A 64 2.48 -9.41 5.95
N ASN A 65 2.73 -8.14 6.25
CA ASN A 65 2.85 -7.64 7.63
C ASN A 65 1.57 -6.90 7.95
N LEU A 66 0.90 -7.26 9.03
CA LEU A 66 -0.44 -6.75 9.34
C LEU A 66 -0.50 -6.25 10.78
N GLU A 67 -1.20 -5.13 10.98
CA GLU A 67 -1.42 -4.56 12.29
C GLU A 67 -2.83 -3.98 12.36
N MET A 68 -3.61 -4.44 13.34
CA MET A 68 -4.91 -3.83 13.64
C MET A 68 -4.70 -2.59 14.49
N ILE A 69 -5.02 -1.42 13.93
CA ILE A 69 -4.94 -0.16 14.65
C ILE A 69 -6.14 0.01 15.58
N SER A 70 -7.32 -0.42 15.11
CA SER A 70 -8.55 -0.42 15.88
C SER A 70 -9.44 -1.54 15.36
N ALA A 71 -10.63 -1.69 15.91
CA ALA A 71 -11.60 -2.67 15.42
C ALA A 71 -12.00 -2.42 13.96
N ASN A 72 -11.82 -1.18 13.47
CA ASN A 72 -12.30 -0.75 12.17
C ASN A 72 -11.18 -0.34 11.20
N GLU A 73 -9.93 -0.49 11.58
CA GLU A 73 -8.81 -0.10 10.72
C GLU A 73 -7.65 -1.08 10.82
N LEU A 74 -7.22 -1.55 9.66
CA LEU A 74 -6.09 -2.46 9.47
C LEU A 74 -5.02 -1.74 8.66
N LEU A 75 -3.80 -1.73 9.18
CA LEU A 75 -2.62 -1.32 8.41
C LEU A 75 -1.88 -2.56 7.95
N GLY A 76 -1.36 -2.50 6.73
CA GLY A 76 -0.64 -3.64 6.18
C GLY A 76 0.46 -3.24 5.23
N GLU A 77 1.35 -4.18 5.04
CA GLU A 77 2.38 -4.12 4.01
C GLU A 77 2.36 -5.44 3.26
N TYR A 78 2.31 -5.36 1.93
CA TYR A 78 2.53 -6.52 1.08
C TYR A 78 3.97 -6.47 0.58
N VAL A 79 4.74 -7.48 0.93
CA VAL A 79 6.18 -7.51 0.62
C VAL A 79 6.43 -8.55 -0.46
N ILE A 80 7.06 -8.10 -1.55
CA ILE A 80 7.47 -8.96 -2.66
C ILE A 80 8.99 -8.92 -2.73
N VAL A 81 9.63 -10.07 -2.56
CA VAL A 81 11.08 -10.20 -2.63
C VAL A 81 11.47 -10.78 -3.96
N GLN A 82 12.34 -10.07 -4.69
CA GLN A 82 12.84 -10.50 -5.99
C GLN A 82 14.34 -10.37 -6.02
N ASN A 83 15.00 -11.31 -6.72
CA ASN A 83 16.42 -11.21 -6.95
C ASN A 83 16.68 -10.20 -8.06
N ALA A 84 17.57 -9.25 -7.78
CA ALA A 84 17.97 -8.23 -8.73
C ALA A 84 19.46 -8.32 -9.00
N GLN A 85 19.82 -8.10 -10.25
CA GLN A 85 21.22 -8.02 -10.63
C GLN A 85 21.74 -6.61 -10.33
N GLU A 86 22.81 -6.52 -9.58
CA GLU A 86 23.43 -5.26 -9.19
C GLU A 86 24.88 -5.25 -9.67
N SER A 87 25.29 -4.15 -10.30
CA SER A 87 26.68 -3.99 -10.71
C SER A 87 27.44 -3.23 -9.63
N TYR A 88 28.68 -3.61 -9.41
CA TYR A 88 29.58 -2.90 -8.53
C TYR A 88 30.99 -2.86 -9.14
N TYR A 89 31.74 -1.81 -8.77
CA TYR A 89 33.09 -1.61 -9.27
C TYR A 89 34.10 -2.28 -8.34
N ASN A 90 34.94 -3.13 -8.93
CA ASN A 90 36.06 -3.77 -8.21
C ASN A 90 37.33 -2.94 -8.45
N PRO A 91 37.81 -2.18 -7.45
CA PRO A 91 38.96 -1.29 -7.65
C PRO A 91 40.29 -2.02 -7.80
N GLU A 92 40.40 -3.26 -7.29
CA GLU A 92 41.62 -4.06 -7.42
C GLU A 92 41.85 -4.53 -8.83
N GLN A 93 40.78 -5.03 -9.47
CA GLN A 93 40.81 -5.53 -10.83
C GLN A 93 40.45 -4.50 -11.88
N ARG A 94 39.93 -3.32 -11.44
CA ARG A 94 39.49 -2.21 -12.30
C ARG A 94 38.42 -2.63 -13.31
N VAL A 95 37.48 -3.45 -12.86
CA VAL A 95 36.38 -3.94 -13.69
C VAL A 95 35.07 -3.81 -12.94
N PHE A 96 33.96 -3.75 -13.70
CA PHE A 96 32.64 -3.89 -13.14
C PHE A 96 32.26 -5.36 -13.04
N GLU A 97 31.76 -5.74 -11.91
CA GLU A 97 31.27 -7.08 -11.64
C GLU A 97 29.79 -7.03 -11.32
N TYR A 98 29.12 -8.16 -11.41
CA TYR A 98 27.68 -8.26 -11.14
C TYR A 98 27.45 -9.27 -10.03
N ARG A 99 26.46 -8.96 -9.21
CA ARG A 99 26.01 -9.89 -8.18
C ARG A 99 24.50 -9.90 -8.14
N ILE A 100 23.92 -11.00 -7.67
CA ILE A 100 22.47 -11.10 -7.46
C ILE A 100 22.19 -10.84 -6.00
N VAL A 101 21.33 -9.84 -5.72
CA VAL A 101 20.93 -9.48 -4.37
C VAL A 101 19.42 -9.52 -4.27
N PRO A 102 18.87 -10.02 -3.15
CA PRO A 102 17.43 -9.94 -2.93
C PRO A 102 17.03 -8.49 -2.65
N LYS A 103 15.95 -8.03 -3.31
CA LYS A 103 15.37 -6.72 -3.08
C LYS A 103 13.91 -6.87 -2.74
N ALA A 104 13.47 -6.16 -1.73
CA ALA A 104 12.08 -6.17 -1.31
C ALA A 104 11.36 -4.95 -1.87
N ASN A 105 10.19 -5.18 -2.48
CA ASN A 105 9.26 -4.13 -2.83
C ASN A 105 8.14 -4.18 -1.79
N VAL A 106 7.98 -3.10 -1.05
CA VAL A 106 7.00 -3.00 0.03
C VAL A 106 5.86 -2.10 -0.41
N ILE A 107 4.65 -2.64 -0.40
CA ILE A 107 3.45 -1.91 -0.78
C ILE A 107 2.61 -1.71 0.47
N SER A 108 2.53 -0.46 0.95
CA SER A 108 1.80 -0.12 2.16
C SER A 108 0.33 0.16 1.84
N PHE A 109 -0.55 -0.30 2.72
CA PHE A 109 -1.98 -0.11 2.53
C PHE A 109 -2.72 -0.01 3.87
N SER A 110 -3.93 0.52 3.81
CA SER A 110 -4.85 0.59 4.95
C SER A 110 -6.24 0.15 4.50
N ILE A 111 -6.91 -0.61 5.34
CA ILE A 111 -8.28 -1.06 5.08
C ILE A 111 -9.17 -0.59 6.23
N THR A 112 -10.26 0.08 5.87
CA THR A 112 -11.36 0.40 6.77
C THR A 112 -12.60 -0.35 6.31
N ASP A 113 -13.74 -0.12 6.97
CA ASP A 113 -14.99 -0.82 6.63
C ASP A 113 -15.43 -0.57 5.18
N ASP A 114 -15.12 0.61 4.64
CA ASP A 114 -15.62 1.05 3.33
C ASP A 114 -14.53 1.22 2.28
N PHE A 115 -13.27 1.37 2.69
CA PHE A 115 -12.22 1.82 1.78
C PHE A 115 -10.92 1.06 1.96
N LEU A 116 -10.24 0.88 0.83
CA LEU A 116 -8.85 0.45 0.75
C LEU A 116 -8.01 1.63 0.25
N GLU A 117 -6.94 1.91 0.94
CA GLU A 117 -6.00 2.97 0.59
C GLU A 117 -4.62 2.35 0.37
N ILE A 118 -4.02 2.63 -0.79
CA ILE A 118 -2.69 2.08 -1.14
C ILE A 118 -1.74 3.23 -1.42
N TRP A 119 -0.57 3.20 -0.81
CA TRP A 119 0.50 4.18 -1.04
C TRP A 119 1.53 3.61 -2.00
N GLY A 120 1.96 4.42 -2.97
CA GLY A 120 3.01 4.04 -3.89
C GLY A 120 2.72 4.43 -5.33
N ASN A 121 3.16 3.60 -6.25
CA ASN A 121 2.93 3.83 -7.67
C ASN A 121 1.77 2.96 -8.19
N LYS A 122 1.30 3.30 -9.39
CA LYS A 122 0.14 2.63 -9.99
C LYS A 122 0.38 1.14 -10.22
N THR A 123 1.58 0.77 -10.65
CA THR A 123 1.93 -0.63 -10.90
C THR A 123 1.84 -1.47 -9.64
N SER A 124 2.41 -0.96 -8.53
CA SER A 124 2.34 -1.64 -7.24
C SER A 124 0.91 -1.71 -6.71
N ALA A 125 0.15 -0.62 -6.86
CA ALA A 125 -1.26 -0.61 -6.44
C ALA A 125 -2.06 -1.67 -7.19
N ASN A 126 -1.86 -1.80 -8.50
CA ASN A 126 -2.55 -2.80 -9.31
C ASN A 126 -2.20 -4.23 -8.88
N LYS A 127 -0.94 -4.49 -8.55
CA LYS A 127 -0.51 -5.80 -8.05
C LYS A 127 -1.22 -6.15 -6.75
N LEU A 128 -1.27 -5.22 -5.83
CA LEU A 128 -1.90 -5.44 -4.53
C LEU A 128 -3.41 -5.63 -4.68
N VAL A 129 -4.08 -4.81 -5.50
CA VAL A 129 -5.51 -4.95 -5.77
C VAL A 129 -5.82 -6.33 -6.34
N PHE A 130 -5.01 -6.81 -7.26
CA PHE A 130 -5.18 -8.14 -7.84
C PHE A 130 -5.11 -9.23 -6.76
N GLU A 131 -4.09 -9.19 -5.91
CA GLU A 131 -3.95 -10.17 -4.83
C GLU A 131 -5.08 -10.08 -3.81
N LEU A 132 -5.44 -8.87 -3.38
CA LEU A 132 -6.52 -8.69 -2.43
C LEU A 132 -7.88 -9.11 -3.00
N SER A 133 -8.12 -8.86 -4.28
CA SER A 133 -9.36 -9.30 -4.93
C SER A 133 -9.53 -10.82 -4.90
N ASN A 134 -8.43 -11.54 -5.07
CA ASN A 134 -8.45 -13.01 -4.99
C ASN A 134 -8.63 -13.49 -3.54
N LEU A 135 -7.97 -12.85 -2.59
CA LEU A 135 -7.98 -13.28 -1.20
C LEU A 135 -9.27 -12.90 -0.47
N LEU A 136 -9.89 -11.81 -0.86
CA LEU A 136 -11.04 -11.24 -0.16
C LEU A 136 -12.38 -11.48 -0.87
N ALA A 137 -12.39 -12.26 -1.95
CA ALA A 137 -13.67 -12.56 -2.60
C ALA A 137 -14.70 -13.08 -1.59
N PRO A 138 -15.97 -12.71 -1.65
CA PRO A 138 -16.63 -11.96 -2.70
C PRO A 138 -16.58 -10.42 -2.57
N ILE A 139 -15.71 -9.88 -1.71
CA ILE A 139 -15.54 -8.43 -1.62
C ILE A 139 -14.96 -7.91 -2.94
N SER A 140 -15.60 -6.92 -3.54
CA SER A 140 -15.11 -6.28 -4.74
C SER A 140 -14.37 -4.98 -4.39
N ILE A 141 -13.31 -4.71 -5.14
CA ILE A 141 -12.45 -3.53 -4.94
C ILE A 141 -12.59 -2.66 -6.18
N ASN A 142 -13.16 -1.45 -5.99
CA ASN A 142 -13.48 -0.55 -7.09
C ASN A 142 -12.71 0.75 -6.97
N SER A 143 -12.06 1.14 -8.04
CA SER A 143 -11.32 2.40 -8.10
C SER A 143 -12.24 3.59 -7.89
N VAL A 144 -11.76 4.59 -7.13
CA VAL A 144 -12.48 5.84 -6.89
C VAL A 144 -11.68 6.97 -7.51
N GLU A 145 -12.30 7.67 -8.45
CA GLU A 145 -11.70 8.86 -9.05
C GLU A 145 -12.25 10.10 -8.33
N VAL A 146 -11.33 10.86 -7.73
CA VAL A 146 -11.68 12.09 -7.03
C VAL A 146 -10.68 13.16 -7.45
N THR A 147 -11.18 14.32 -7.83
CA THR A 147 -10.37 15.48 -8.15
C THR A 147 -10.35 16.42 -6.95
N ILE A 148 -9.34 17.29 -6.90
CA ILE A 148 -9.27 18.34 -5.88
C ILE A 148 -10.49 19.25 -5.96
N ASP A 149 -10.96 19.56 -7.16
CA ASP A 149 -12.13 20.37 -7.38
C ASP A 149 -13.39 19.77 -6.72
N THR A 150 -13.55 18.45 -6.81
CA THR A 150 -14.64 17.74 -6.16
C THR A 150 -14.59 17.92 -4.65
N LEU A 151 -13.42 17.91 -4.05
CA LEU A 151 -13.25 18.12 -2.61
C LEU A 151 -13.52 19.56 -2.22
N LEU A 152 -13.14 20.53 -3.01
CA LEU A 152 -13.29 21.94 -2.72
C LEU A 152 -14.73 22.44 -2.86
N GLU A 153 -15.56 21.79 -3.67
CA GLU A 153 -16.97 22.11 -3.84
C GLU A 153 -17.83 21.74 -2.60
N LYS A 154 -17.26 21.05 -1.69
CA LYS A 154 -17.94 20.61 -0.45
C LYS A 154 -17.47 21.43 0.73
#